data_76c356278f244c0acb4a6c91ac1d4034
#
_entry.id   76c356278f244c0acb4a6c91ac1d4034
#
_cell.length_a   1.000
_cell.length_b   1.000
_cell.length_c   1.000
_cell.angle_alpha   90.00
_cell.angle_beta   90.00
_cell.angle_gamma   90.00
#
_symmetry.space_group_name_H-M   'P 1'
#
loop_
_entity.id
_entity.type
_entity.pdbx_description
1 polymer ?
#
loop_
_entity_poly.entity_id
_entity_poly.type
_entity_poly.pdbx_seq_one_letter_code
_entity_poly.pdbx_strand_id
1 'polypeptide(L)'
;MNSAMQLPTIRNLQIRPPVGLESQACRQLLPEVIRQGYWADFAVAVDGPPLRILGALAYTPGVHANGRRGWRVSFRVARPYRRQGIGNALLNYVIDAARRCDLHVIQTCHDPIREPDVDPFLIHRGFQSDDRLSTYQFDAAPLTEFTCTLRDWLIERGEVPADHQLVPLQEPMLEEVAQLHAQYIGGTQATLLAHLKRVINGPTAEDNRVLLVGQQIVGAVLGEIKDGLSRADVTLVKPDYRGGTTQSGWAQAVLLAHSLERAQTLGATRAQFSCLSNNRPMMRLVKRLNAKPVSVEELHLLRLRPLDTSATVEIS
;
A
#
# COMPACT_ATOMS: atom_id res chain seq x y z
N MET A 1 -30.56 -5.39 -36.09
CA MET A 1 -29.65 -6.54 -36.34
C MET A 1 -28.54 -6.44 -35.32
N ASN A 2 -28.66 -7.20 -34.20
CA ASN A 2 -27.60 -7.31 -33.21
C ASN A 2 -26.55 -8.27 -33.76
N SER A 3 -25.46 -7.74 -34.30
CA SER A 3 -24.26 -8.53 -34.56
C SER A 3 -23.71 -9.00 -33.21
N ALA A 4 -23.99 -10.24 -32.88
CA ALA A 4 -23.37 -10.88 -31.69
C ALA A 4 -21.85 -10.80 -31.90
N MET A 5 -21.21 -9.94 -31.12
CA MET A 5 -19.76 -9.76 -31.14
C MET A 5 -19.16 -11.11 -30.72
N GLN A 6 -18.66 -11.90 -31.68
CA GLN A 6 -18.02 -13.17 -31.39
C GLN A 6 -16.84 -12.92 -30.46
N LEU A 7 -16.87 -13.50 -29.27
CA LEU A 7 -15.77 -13.43 -28.33
C LEU A 7 -14.52 -14.04 -28.99
N PRO A 8 -13.37 -13.36 -28.91
CA PRO A 8 -12.13 -13.87 -29.48
C PRO A 8 -11.75 -15.20 -28.81
N THR A 9 -11.59 -16.23 -29.61
CA THR A 9 -11.21 -17.58 -29.11
C THR A 9 -9.79 -17.57 -28.61
N ILE A 10 -9.58 -18.01 -27.36
CA ILE A 10 -8.27 -18.25 -26.77
C ILE A 10 -7.82 -19.65 -27.18
N ARG A 11 -6.61 -19.74 -27.80
CA ARG A 11 -6.07 -21.00 -28.31
C ARG A 11 -4.97 -21.58 -27.44
N ASN A 12 -4.13 -20.70 -26.87
CA ASN A 12 -2.96 -21.12 -26.09
C ASN A 12 -2.68 -20.13 -24.95
N LEU A 13 -3.47 -20.25 -23.88
CA LEU A 13 -3.31 -19.41 -22.69
C LEU A 13 -2.00 -19.74 -21.96
N GLN A 14 -1.13 -18.76 -21.80
CA GLN A 14 0.08 -18.86 -20.98
C GLN A 14 0.07 -17.78 -19.90
N ILE A 15 0.45 -18.14 -18.68
CA ILE A 15 0.69 -17.20 -17.58
C ILE A 15 2.17 -17.27 -17.22
N ARG A 16 2.86 -16.14 -17.33
CA ARG A 16 4.30 -16.05 -17.11
C ARG A 16 4.73 -14.64 -16.71
N PRO A 17 5.97 -14.43 -16.23
CA PRO A 17 6.55 -13.09 -16.09
C PRO A 17 6.54 -12.35 -17.44
N PRO A 18 6.29 -11.03 -17.43
CA PRO A 18 6.29 -10.23 -18.66
C PRO A 18 7.70 -10.05 -19.23
N VAL A 19 7.79 -9.97 -20.56
CA VAL A 19 9.04 -9.78 -21.29
C VAL A 19 8.98 -8.47 -22.09
N GLY A 20 10.01 -7.64 -21.98
CA GLY A 20 10.12 -6.40 -22.75
C GLY A 20 8.93 -5.45 -22.54
N LEU A 21 8.26 -5.06 -23.62
CA LEU A 21 7.14 -4.11 -23.61
C LEU A 21 5.87 -4.64 -22.89
N GLU A 22 5.78 -5.91 -22.62
CA GLU A 22 4.64 -6.49 -21.87
C GLU A 22 4.55 -5.90 -20.45
N SER A 23 5.70 -5.55 -19.84
CA SER A 23 5.72 -4.87 -18.53
C SER A 23 4.98 -3.52 -18.55
N GLN A 24 5.09 -2.80 -19.65
CA GLN A 24 4.36 -1.54 -19.81
C GLN A 24 2.85 -1.79 -19.97
N ALA A 25 2.47 -2.80 -20.72
CA ALA A 25 1.06 -3.19 -20.88
C ALA A 25 0.45 -3.68 -19.55
N CYS A 26 1.20 -4.44 -18.73
CA CYS A 26 0.76 -4.81 -17.38
C CYS A 26 0.47 -3.57 -16.53
N ARG A 27 1.33 -2.56 -16.56
CA ARG A 27 1.13 -1.29 -15.83
C ARG A 27 -0.08 -0.50 -16.33
N GLN A 28 -0.36 -0.53 -17.63
CA GLN A 28 -1.56 0.11 -18.20
C GLN A 28 -2.86 -0.60 -17.78
N LEU A 29 -2.82 -1.93 -17.63
CA LEU A 29 -3.96 -2.71 -17.14
C LEU A 29 -4.20 -2.52 -15.64
N LEU A 30 -3.14 -2.24 -14.86
CA LEU A 30 -3.17 -2.12 -13.41
C LEU A 30 -2.68 -0.73 -12.96
N PRO A 31 -3.38 0.35 -13.29
CA PRO A 31 -2.94 1.72 -12.99
C PRO A 31 -2.86 2.02 -11.48
N GLU A 32 -3.62 1.31 -10.65
CA GLU A 32 -3.57 1.40 -9.20
C GLU A 32 -2.21 0.99 -8.65
N VAL A 33 -1.56 -0.03 -9.22
CA VAL A 33 -0.24 -0.51 -8.80
C VAL A 33 0.84 0.54 -9.07
N ILE A 34 0.68 1.36 -10.12
CA ILE A 34 1.58 2.47 -10.43
C ILE A 34 1.52 3.54 -9.35
N ARG A 35 0.32 3.81 -8.81
CA ARG A 35 0.10 4.83 -7.76
C ARG A 35 0.69 4.42 -6.42
N GLN A 36 0.73 3.11 -6.14
CA GLN A 36 1.23 2.56 -4.87
C GLN A 36 2.75 2.35 -4.85
N GLY A 37 3.45 2.75 -5.92
CA GLY A 37 4.87 2.58 -6.06
C GLY A 37 5.28 1.33 -6.84
N TYR A 38 6.51 1.30 -7.26
CA TYR A 38 7.05 0.40 -8.29
C TYR A 38 7.59 -0.94 -7.75
N TRP A 39 7.12 -1.41 -6.62
CA TRP A 39 7.63 -2.62 -5.95
C TRP A 39 6.79 -3.88 -6.15
N ALA A 40 6.02 -3.92 -7.22
CA ALA A 40 5.26 -5.10 -7.58
C ALA A 40 6.00 -5.93 -8.64
N ASP A 41 6.02 -7.23 -8.43
CA ASP A 41 6.30 -8.18 -9.49
C ASP A 41 5.05 -8.41 -10.33
N PHE A 42 5.24 -8.76 -11.60
CA PHE A 42 4.13 -8.90 -12.53
C PHE A 42 4.10 -10.31 -13.14
N ALA A 43 2.89 -10.77 -13.44
CA ALA A 43 2.64 -11.85 -14.37
C ALA A 43 1.64 -11.38 -15.43
N VAL A 44 1.77 -11.91 -16.64
CA VAL A 44 0.93 -11.59 -17.78
C VAL A 44 0.24 -12.83 -18.28
N ALA A 45 -1.05 -12.70 -18.63
CA ALA A 45 -1.80 -13.70 -19.37
C ALA A 45 -1.74 -13.37 -20.85
N VAL A 46 -1.20 -14.26 -21.64
CA VAL A 46 -1.01 -14.10 -23.10
C VAL A 46 -1.60 -15.25 -23.87
N ASP A 47 -1.95 -15.01 -25.12
CA ASP A 47 -2.40 -16.03 -26.06
C ASP A 47 -1.55 -15.92 -27.35
N GLY A 48 -1.15 -17.06 -27.88
CA GLY A 48 -0.37 -17.42 -29.06
C GLY A 48 -0.05 -16.38 -30.15
N PRO A 49 0.54 -16.81 -31.29
CA PRO A 49 0.86 -15.84 -32.35
C PRO A 49 -0.40 -15.40 -33.13
N PRO A 50 -0.62 -14.06 -33.39
CA PRO A 50 0.16 -12.96 -32.82
C PRO A 50 -0.07 -12.82 -31.32
N LEU A 51 0.95 -12.39 -30.57
CA LEU A 51 0.90 -12.28 -29.12
C LEU A 51 -0.16 -11.27 -28.69
N ARG A 52 -1.14 -11.74 -27.92
CA ARG A 52 -2.22 -10.92 -27.36
C ARG A 52 -2.13 -10.92 -25.84
N ILE A 53 -2.14 -9.75 -25.23
CA ILE A 53 -2.20 -9.63 -23.77
C ILE A 53 -3.67 -9.64 -23.36
N LEU A 54 -4.04 -10.67 -22.59
CA LEU A 54 -5.40 -10.93 -22.18
C LEU A 54 -5.69 -10.40 -20.78
N GLY A 55 -4.66 -10.29 -19.94
CA GLY A 55 -4.75 -9.82 -18.57
C GLY A 55 -3.38 -9.66 -17.93
N ALA A 56 -3.37 -9.05 -16.77
CA ALA A 56 -2.18 -8.84 -15.95
C ALA A 56 -2.48 -9.09 -14.49
N LEU A 57 -1.45 -9.47 -13.76
CA LEU A 57 -1.43 -9.63 -12.32
C LEU A 57 -0.18 -8.95 -11.79
N ALA A 58 -0.32 -8.22 -10.68
CA ALA A 58 0.79 -7.68 -9.91
C ALA A 58 0.72 -8.23 -8.49
N TYR A 59 1.86 -8.55 -7.91
CA TYR A 59 1.94 -9.00 -6.53
C TYR A 59 3.17 -8.39 -5.85
N THR A 60 3.00 -8.07 -4.57
CA THR A 60 4.06 -7.48 -3.75
C THR A 60 4.03 -8.10 -2.36
N PRO A 61 5.20 -8.38 -1.75
CA PRO A 61 5.26 -8.77 -0.36
C PRO A 61 4.52 -7.77 0.52
N GLY A 62 3.79 -8.26 1.50
CA GLY A 62 3.07 -7.45 2.46
C GLY A 62 3.14 -8.07 3.86
N VAL A 63 3.07 -7.21 4.86
CA VAL A 63 2.92 -7.60 6.26
C VAL A 63 1.51 -7.19 6.69
N HIS A 64 0.72 -8.17 7.12
CA HIS A 64 -0.65 -7.96 7.59
C HIS A 64 -0.67 -7.53 9.06
N ALA A 65 -1.79 -6.98 9.52
CA ALA A 65 -1.95 -6.44 10.87
C ALA A 65 -1.62 -7.44 12.01
N ASN A 66 -1.67 -8.72 11.71
CA ASN A 66 -1.31 -9.82 12.64
C ASN A 66 0.15 -10.29 12.51
N GLY A 67 1.02 -9.52 11.82
CA GLY A 67 2.42 -9.86 11.59
C GLY A 67 2.65 -10.97 10.55
N ARG A 68 1.61 -11.50 9.90
CA ARG A 68 1.74 -12.56 8.92
C ARG A 68 2.31 -12.05 7.62
N ARG A 69 3.24 -12.80 7.06
CA ARG A 69 3.75 -12.54 5.71
C ARG A 69 2.78 -13.09 4.67
N GLY A 70 2.55 -12.27 3.65
CA GLY A 70 1.69 -12.61 2.54
C GLY A 70 1.98 -11.76 1.32
N TRP A 71 1.21 -11.95 0.28
CA TRP A 71 1.24 -11.08 -0.89
C TRP A 71 -0.02 -10.23 -0.99
N ARG A 72 0.19 -8.96 -1.30
CA ARG A 72 -0.87 -8.10 -1.84
C ARG A 72 -0.91 -8.30 -3.34
N VAL A 73 -2.10 -8.53 -3.88
CA VAL A 73 -2.29 -8.92 -5.27
C VAL A 73 -3.32 -7.99 -5.91
N SER A 74 -3.00 -7.49 -7.09
CA SER A 74 -3.94 -6.83 -7.99
C SER A 74 -3.95 -7.57 -9.32
N PHE A 75 -5.11 -7.82 -9.89
CA PHE A 75 -5.20 -8.48 -11.19
C PHE A 75 -6.36 -7.94 -12.01
N ARG A 76 -6.19 -7.95 -13.32
CA ARG A 76 -7.23 -7.48 -14.25
C ARG A 76 -7.18 -8.27 -15.54
N VAL A 77 -8.38 -8.63 -16.01
CA VAL A 77 -8.58 -9.22 -17.34
C VAL A 77 -9.14 -8.15 -18.27
N ALA A 78 -8.54 -8.01 -19.44
CA ALA A 78 -9.00 -7.06 -20.44
C ALA A 78 -10.45 -7.40 -20.85
N ARG A 79 -11.29 -6.37 -20.99
CA ARG A 79 -12.77 -6.52 -21.15
C ARG A 79 -13.19 -7.56 -22.19
N PRO A 80 -12.61 -7.62 -23.41
CA PRO A 80 -13.02 -8.58 -24.43
C PRO A 80 -12.77 -10.03 -24.06
N TYR A 81 -11.92 -10.30 -23.06
CA TYR A 81 -11.49 -11.64 -22.68
C TYR A 81 -12.03 -12.09 -21.31
N ARG A 82 -12.93 -11.31 -20.70
CA ARG A 82 -13.56 -11.67 -19.43
C ARG A 82 -14.48 -12.88 -19.61
N ARG A 83 -14.75 -13.59 -18.50
CA ARG A 83 -15.61 -14.78 -18.44
C ARG A 83 -15.10 -16.00 -19.24
N GLN A 84 -13.80 -16.03 -19.57
CA GLN A 84 -13.13 -17.12 -20.30
C GLN A 84 -12.09 -17.85 -19.42
N GLY A 85 -12.20 -17.77 -18.09
CA GLY A 85 -11.31 -18.47 -17.15
C GLY A 85 -9.96 -17.81 -16.88
N ILE A 86 -9.60 -16.72 -17.57
CA ILE A 86 -8.29 -16.06 -17.43
C ILE A 86 -8.05 -15.54 -16.01
N GLY A 87 -9.07 -14.95 -15.36
CA GLY A 87 -8.96 -14.51 -13.97
C GLY A 87 -8.62 -15.66 -13.02
N ASN A 88 -9.23 -16.82 -13.23
CA ASN A 88 -8.91 -18.05 -12.49
C ASN A 88 -7.46 -18.49 -12.72
N ALA A 89 -7.00 -18.47 -13.96
CA ALA A 89 -5.63 -18.87 -14.30
C ALA A 89 -4.59 -17.93 -13.67
N LEU A 90 -4.80 -16.61 -13.71
CA LEU A 90 -3.95 -15.62 -13.05
C LEU A 90 -3.93 -15.84 -11.53
N LEU A 91 -5.11 -16.05 -10.92
CA LEU A 91 -5.21 -16.26 -9.48
C LEU A 91 -4.52 -17.57 -9.05
N ASN A 92 -4.72 -18.67 -9.80
CA ASN A 92 -4.04 -19.94 -9.51
C ASN A 92 -2.52 -19.79 -9.62
N TYR A 93 -2.03 -19.08 -10.62
CA TYR A 93 -0.59 -18.80 -10.78
C TYR A 93 0.00 -18.15 -9.51
N VAL A 94 -0.64 -17.11 -8.98
CA VAL A 94 -0.12 -16.43 -7.79
C VAL A 94 -0.30 -17.25 -6.52
N ILE A 95 -1.38 -18.02 -6.39
CA ILE A 95 -1.60 -18.96 -5.27
C ILE A 95 -0.49 -20.00 -5.22
N ASP A 96 -0.17 -20.62 -6.36
CA ASP A 96 0.88 -21.63 -6.43
C ASP A 96 2.28 -21.04 -6.20
N ALA A 97 2.53 -19.83 -6.70
CA ALA A 97 3.77 -19.12 -6.43
C ALA A 97 3.89 -18.77 -4.93
N ALA A 98 2.82 -18.27 -4.30
CA ALA A 98 2.80 -17.95 -2.87
C ALA A 98 3.03 -19.19 -1.99
N ARG A 99 2.44 -20.32 -2.34
CA ARG A 99 2.67 -21.60 -1.65
C ARG A 99 4.12 -22.07 -1.73
N ARG A 100 4.75 -21.92 -2.90
CA ARG A 100 6.19 -22.24 -3.07
C ARG A 100 7.09 -21.34 -2.21
N CYS A 101 6.66 -20.11 -1.92
CA CYS A 101 7.35 -19.17 -1.05
C CYS A 101 6.99 -19.29 0.43
N ASP A 102 6.24 -20.35 0.81
CA ASP A 102 5.79 -20.59 2.19
C ASP A 102 4.98 -19.44 2.81
N LEU A 103 4.18 -18.77 1.99
CA LEU A 103 3.33 -17.68 2.45
C LEU A 103 2.01 -18.21 3.00
N HIS A 104 1.44 -17.46 3.93
CA HIS A 104 0.22 -17.87 4.64
C HIS A 104 -1.04 -17.21 4.10
N VAL A 105 -0.90 -16.06 3.46
CA VAL A 105 -2.05 -15.27 3.02
C VAL A 105 -1.81 -14.58 1.68
N ILE A 106 -2.90 -14.40 0.93
CA ILE A 106 -3.00 -13.49 -0.20
C ILE A 106 -4.09 -12.48 0.13
N GLN A 107 -3.78 -11.21 -0.01
CA GLN A 107 -4.72 -10.11 0.13
C GLN A 107 -4.91 -9.42 -1.21
N THR A 108 -6.14 -9.09 -1.54
CA THR A 108 -6.48 -8.26 -2.71
C THR A 108 -7.46 -7.17 -2.29
N CYS A 109 -7.48 -6.08 -3.04
CA CYS A 109 -8.45 -5.01 -2.86
C CYS A 109 -9.09 -4.66 -4.21
N HIS A 110 -10.32 -4.16 -4.17
CA HIS A 110 -11.02 -3.65 -5.33
C HIS A 110 -12.03 -2.58 -4.92
N ASP A 111 -12.43 -1.77 -5.88
CA ASP A 111 -13.49 -0.78 -5.72
C ASP A 111 -14.85 -1.46 -6.04
N PRO A 112 -15.72 -1.70 -5.05
CA PRO A 112 -16.97 -2.45 -5.27
C PRO A 112 -17.95 -1.70 -6.18
N ILE A 113 -17.82 -0.38 -6.29
CA ILE A 113 -18.67 0.44 -7.17
C ILE A 113 -18.23 0.30 -8.63
N ARG A 114 -16.92 0.29 -8.86
CA ARG A 114 -16.35 0.21 -10.21
C ARG A 114 -16.26 -1.22 -10.73
N GLU A 115 -16.14 -2.19 -9.84
CA GLU A 115 -15.89 -3.59 -10.15
C GLU A 115 -16.84 -4.53 -9.38
N PRO A 116 -18.18 -4.41 -9.54
CA PRO A 116 -19.17 -5.15 -8.75
C PRO A 116 -19.12 -6.68 -8.96
N ASP A 117 -18.52 -7.13 -10.06
CA ASP A 117 -18.38 -8.57 -10.36
C ASP A 117 -17.21 -9.23 -9.60
N VAL A 118 -16.33 -8.46 -8.96
CA VAL A 118 -15.11 -8.97 -8.33
C VAL A 118 -15.43 -9.66 -7.01
N ASP A 119 -16.30 -9.11 -6.19
CA ASP A 119 -16.73 -9.72 -4.92
C ASP A 119 -17.24 -11.16 -5.07
N PRO A 120 -18.25 -11.42 -5.91
CA PRO A 120 -18.74 -12.80 -6.10
C PRO A 120 -17.65 -13.74 -6.60
N PHE A 121 -16.76 -13.26 -7.47
CA PHE A 121 -15.65 -14.05 -7.97
C PHE A 121 -14.67 -14.41 -6.85
N LEU A 122 -14.25 -13.44 -6.01
CA LEU A 122 -13.32 -13.68 -4.91
C LEU A 122 -13.90 -14.63 -3.85
N ILE A 123 -15.15 -14.39 -3.45
CA ILE A 123 -15.87 -15.26 -2.49
C ILE A 123 -15.95 -16.68 -3.00
N HIS A 124 -16.31 -16.88 -4.27
CA HIS A 124 -16.34 -18.20 -4.89
C HIS A 124 -14.97 -18.89 -4.89
N ARG A 125 -13.88 -18.13 -4.86
CA ARG A 125 -12.50 -18.61 -4.78
C ARG A 125 -11.98 -18.77 -3.35
N GLY A 126 -12.84 -18.64 -2.35
CA GLY A 126 -12.53 -18.85 -0.94
C GLY A 126 -11.91 -17.64 -0.24
N PHE A 127 -11.91 -16.47 -0.88
CA PHE A 127 -11.56 -15.24 -0.19
C PHE A 127 -12.66 -14.85 0.80
N GLN A 128 -12.25 -14.25 1.89
CA GLN A 128 -13.13 -13.68 2.90
C GLN A 128 -12.96 -12.17 2.93
N SER A 129 -14.04 -11.44 3.11
CA SER A 129 -13.96 -9.99 3.39
C SER A 129 -13.16 -9.79 4.69
N ASP A 130 -12.17 -8.93 4.65
CA ASP A 130 -11.24 -8.68 5.76
C ASP A 130 -11.47 -7.29 6.37
N ASP A 131 -11.35 -6.23 5.55
CA ASP A 131 -11.48 -4.85 6.01
C ASP A 131 -11.82 -3.93 4.81
N ARG A 132 -11.93 -2.63 5.09
CA ARG A 132 -12.08 -1.57 4.09
C ARG A 132 -10.90 -0.61 4.16
N LEU A 133 -10.30 -0.34 3.01
CA LEU A 133 -9.31 0.72 2.85
C LEU A 133 -10.01 1.95 2.30
N SER A 134 -10.12 2.98 3.11
CA SER A 134 -10.73 4.24 2.70
C SER A 134 -9.67 5.31 2.53
N THR A 135 -9.73 6.01 1.40
CA THR A 135 -8.89 7.19 1.15
C THR A 135 -9.68 8.43 1.47
N TYR A 136 -9.14 9.27 2.33
CA TYR A 136 -9.74 10.53 2.77
C TYR A 136 -8.94 11.70 2.25
N GLN A 137 -9.64 12.77 1.91
CA GLN A 137 -9.05 14.05 1.56
C GLN A 137 -9.54 15.10 2.56
N PHE A 138 -8.62 15.94 3.02
CA PHE A 138 -8.85 16.96 4.03
C PHE A 138 -8.37 18.31 3.51
N ASP A 139 -8.95 19.37 4.04
CA ASP A 139 -8.31 20.67 3.99
C ASP A 139 -7.03 20.63 4.81
N ALA A 140 -5.92 21.11 4.25
CA ALA A 140 -4.62 20.97 4.88
C ALA A 140 -4.54 21.78 6.18
N ALA A 141 -5.09 22.98 6.24
CA ALA A 141 -4.97 23.87 7.38
C ALA A 141 -5.54 23.29 8.70
N PRO A 142 -6.80 22.82 8.79
CA PRO A 142 -7.33 22.23 10.02
C PRO A 142 -6.59 20.95 10.44
N LEU A 143 -6.13 20.15 9.47
CA LEU A 143 -5.37 18.94 9.77
C LEU A 143 -3.99 19.28 10.34
N THR A 144 -3.31 20.27 9.76
CA THR A 144 -2.01 20.76 10.25
C THR A 144 -2.14 21.33 11.67
N GLU A 145 -3.11 22.23 11.90
CA GLU A 145 -3.37 22.80 13.22
C GLU A 145 -3.57 21.71 14.28
N PHE A 146 -4.39 20.71 13.96
CA PHE A 146 -4.64 19.59 14.87
C PHE A 146 -3.37 18.79 15.16
N THR A 147 -2.59 18.44 14.13
CA THR A 147 -1.38 17.61 14.31
C THR A 147 -0.27 18.36 15.01
N CYS A 148 -0.12 19.67 14.76
CA CYS A 148 0.84 20.52 15.45
C CYS A 148 0.47 20.68 16.93
N THR A 149 -0.80 20.95 17.22
CA THR A 149 -1.29 21.02 18.62
C THR A 149 -1.03 19.68 19.35
N LEU A 150 -1.24 18.56 18.71
CA LEU A 150 -0.96 17.24 19.30
C LEU A 150 0.53 17.04 19.54
N ARG A 151 1.39 17.38 18.57
CA ARG A 151 2.86 17.30 18.72
C ARG A 151 3.33 18.15 19.90
N ASP A 152 2.91 19.41 19.94
CA ASP A 152 3.33 20.38 20.95
C ASP A 152 2.89 19.93 22.34
N TRP A 153 1.66 19.43 22.48
CA TRP A 153 1.16 18.84 23.73
C TRP A 153 1.99 17.63 24.18
N LEU A 154 2.42 16.76 23.24
CA LEU A 154 3.29 15.61 23.57
C LEU A 154 4.69 16.04 24.00
N ILE A 155 5.23 17.13 23.40
CA ILE A 155 6.51 17.72 23.79
C ILE A 155 6.42 18.31 25.21
N GLU A 156 5.37 19.07 25.52
CA GLU A 156 5.15 19.66 26.85
C GLU A 156 5.03 18.60 27.96
N ARG A 157 4.50 17.45 27.62
CA ARG A 157 4.40 16.30 28.55
C ARG A 157 5.70 15.49 28.70
N GLY A 158 6.75 15.82 27.95
CA GLY A 158 8.00 15.09 27.94
C GLY A 158 7.88 13.69 27.31
N GLU A 159 6.84 13.44 26.50
CA GLU A 159 6.63 12.13 25.84
C GLU A 159 7.47 12.02 24.56
N VAL A 160 7.96 13.13 24.04
CA VAL A 160 8.87 13.17 22.89
C VAL A 160 10.32 13.20 23.42
N PRO A 161 11.20 12.25 23.01
CA PRO A 161 12.59 12.25 23.41
C PRO A 161 13.30 13.56 23.06
N ALA A 162 14.08 14.11 23.99
CA ALA A 162 14.74 15.41 23.80
C ALA A 162 15.80 15.38 22.68
N ASP A 163 16.33 14.20 22.36
CA ASP A 163 17.34 13.97 21.32
C ASP A 163 16.71 13.53 19.96
N HIS A 164 15.39 13.66 19.83
CA HIS A 164 14.75 13.40 18.53
C HIS A 164 15.16 14.44 17.51
N GLN A 165 15.33 13.99 16.26
CA GLN A 165 15.69 14.87 15.14
C GLN A 165 14.92 14.45 13.89
N LEU A 166 14.41 15.45 13.16
CA LEU A 166 13.85 15.26 11.82
C LEU A 166 14.85 15.76 10.78
N VAL A 167 15.40 14.83 10.03
CA VAL A 167 16.41 15.10 9.02
C VAL A 167 15.90 14.76 7.61
N PRO A 168 16.40 15.44 6.55
CA PRO A 168 16.13 15.00 5.18
C PRO A 168 16.56 13.55 4.96
N LEU A 169 15.79 12.82 4.16
CA LEU A 169 16.21 11.49 3.70
C LEU A 169 17.46 11.64 2.82
N GLN A 170 18.54 10.97 3.20
CA GLN A 170 19.83 11.03 2.53
C GLN A 170 20.29 9.64 2.09
N GLU A 171 21.23 9.58 1.13
CA GLU A 171 21.71 8.33 0.55
C GLU A 171 22.19 7.29 1.58
N PRO A 172 22.95 7.64 2.64
CA PRO A 172 23.39 6.68 3.66
C PRO A 172 22.24 6.01 4.44
N MET A 173 21.03 6.62 4.46
CA MET A 173 19.87 6.13 5.20
C MET A 173 18.99 5.19 4.38
N LEU A 174 19.18 5.15 3.05
CA LEU A 174 18.25 4.47 2.14
C LEU A 174 18.11 2.99 2.42
N GLU A 175 19.22 2.31 2.71
CA GLU A 175 19.21 0.87 2.95
C GLU A 175 18.43 0.52 4.23
N GLU A 176 18.66 1.27 5.32
CA GLU A 176 17.93 1.04 6.58
C GLU A 176 16.44 1.38 6.43
N VAL A 177 16.08 2.50 5.78
CA VAL A 177 14.68 2.86 5.51
C VAL A 177 14.01 1.80 4.63
N ALA A 178 14.68 1.31 3.58
CA ALA A 178 14.15 0.25 2.73
C ALA A 178 13.95 -1.06 3.50
N GLN A 179 14.89 -1.42 4.37
CA GLN A 179 14.78 -2.60 5.22
C GLN A 179 13.62 -2.49 6.20
N LEU A 180 13.50 -1.37 6.91
CA LEU A 180 12.40 -1.13 7.85
C LEU A 180 11.04 -1.14 7.15
N HIS A 181 10.95 -0.52 5.95
CA HIS A 181 9.74 -0.56 5.17
C HIS A 181 9.36 -1.99 4.76
N ALA A 182 10.33 -2.75 4.23
CA ALA A 182 10.10 -4.16 3.86
C ALA A 182 9.67 -5.01 5.06
N GLN A 183 10.24 -4.74 6.24
CA GLN A 183 9.94 -5.46 7.47
C GLN A 183 8.53 -5.15 8.01
N TYR A 184 8.11 -3.88 8.03
CA TYR A 184 6.92 -3.44 8.75
C TYR A 184 5.72 -3.07 7.87
N ILE A 185 5.93 -2.81 6.60
CA ILE A 185 4.88 -2.42 5.65
C ILE A 185 4.77 -3.44 4.52
N GLY A 186 5.91 -3.83 3.94
CA GLY A 186 5.98 -4.77 2.83
C GLY A 186 6.86 -4.26 1.68
N GLY A 187 6.86 -5.00 0.58
CA GLY A 187 7.77 -4.80 -0.55
C GLY A 187 9.07 -5.58 -0.38
N THR A 188 9.92 -5.55 -1.38
CA THR A 188 11.28 -6.08 -1.29
C THR A 188 12.27 -4.95 -1.05
N GLN A 189 13.31 -5.21 -0.26
CA GLN A 189 14.33 -4.18 0.01
C GLN A 189 14.94 -3.62 -1.29
N ALA A 190 15.19 -4.46 -2.28
CA ALA A 190 15.79 -4.05 -3.55
C ALA A 190 14.91 -3.06 -4.33
N THR A 191 13.59 -3.35 -4.45
CA THR A 191 12.66 -2.47 -5.17
C THR A 191 12.40 -1.18 -4.41
N LEU A 192 12.34 -1.25 -3.08
CA LEU A 192 12.21 -0.07 -2.22
C LEU A 192 13.45 0.82 -2.32
N LEU A 193 14.65 0.25 -2.26
CA LEU A 193 15.90 1.00 -2.42
C LEU A 193 15.96 1.72 -3.77
N ALA A 194 15.56 1.04 -4.86
CA ALA A 194 15.48 1.65 -6.18
C ALA A 194 14.44 2.79 -6.24
N HIS A 195 13.34 2.68 -5.51
CA HIS A 195 12.35 3.75 -5.37
C HIS A 195 12.93 4.94 -4.57
N LEU A 196 13.52 4.70 -3.41
CA LEU A 196 14.08 5.73 -2.54
C LEU A 196 15.21 6.52 -3.24
N LYS A 197 16.07 5.85 -4.01
CA LYS A 197 17.09 6.51 -4.84
C LYS A 197 16.49 7.50 -5.85
N ARG A 198 15.30 7.21 -6.39
CA ARG A 198 14.60 8.17 -7.26
C ARG A 198 13.98 9.30 -6.48
N VAL A 199 13.43 9.01 -5.31
CA VAL A 199 12.80 10.00 -4.42
C VAL A 199 13.80 11.06 -3.99
N ILE A 200 15.00 10.69 -3.54
CA ILE A 200 16.03 11.65 -3.12
C ILE A 200 16.62 12.49 -4.25
N ASN A 201 16.45 12.06 -5.49
CA ASN A 201 16.89 12.80 -6.68
C ASN A 201 15.73 13.49 -7.41
N GLY A 202 14.52 13.40 -6.87
CA GLY A 202 13.32 13.98 -7.44
C GLY A 202 13.05 15.41 -6.95
N PRO A 203 12.05 16.08 -7.55
CA PRO A 203 11.69 17.45 -7.21
C PRO A 203 11.13 17.61 -5.78
N THR A 204 10.68 16.52 -5.15
CA THR A 204 10.14 16.49 -3.79
C THR A 204 11.11 15.87 -2.78
N ALA A 205 12.40 15.79 -3.12
CA ALA A 205 13.44 15.18 -2.27
C ALA A 205 13.45 15.79 -0.86
N GLU A 206 13.33 17.10 -0.78
CA GLU A 206 13.35 17.83 0.49
C GLU A 206 12.13 17.60 1.39
N ASP A 207 11.05 17.02 0.88
CA ASP A 207 9.82 16.79 1.64
C ASP A 207 9.86 15.46 2.38
N ASN A 208 10.81 14.59 2.01
CA ASN A 208 10.97 13.26 2.59
C ASN A 208 11.88 13.35 3.83
N ARG A 209 11.37 12.90 4.95
CA ARG A 209 12.03 13.03 6.26
C ARG A 209 12.21 11.71 6.94
N VAL A 210 13.30 11.64 7.70
CA VAL A 210 13.61 10.53 8.61
C VAL A 210 13.62 11.07 10.03
N LEU A 211 12.95 10.36 10.92
CA LEU A 211 12.93 10.63 12.34
C LEU A 211 13.99 9.78 13.04
N LEU A 212 14.90 10.45 13.71
CA LEU A 212 15.96 9.85 14.51
C LEU A 212 15.68 10.02 16.00
N VAL A 213 16.13 9.08 16.81
CA VAL A 213 16.37 9.24 18.26
C VAL A 213 17.82 8.84 18.48
N GLY A 214 18.62 9.79 18.93
CA GLY A 214 20.07 9.66 18.84
C GLY A 214 20.52 9.47 17.38
N GLN A 215 21.12 8.31 17.09
CA GLN A 215 21.53 7.95 15.72
C GLN A 215 20.61 6.88 15.09
N GLN A 216 19.57 6.43 15.78
CA GLN A 216 18.71 5.36 15.32
C GLN A 216 17.55 5.92 14.50
N ILE A 217 17.31 5.37 13.31
CA ILE A 217 16.10 5.62 12.55
C ILE A 217 14.92 4.96 13.27
N VAL A 218 13.93 5.78 13.69
CA VAL A 218 12.71 5.29 14.35
C VAL A 218 11.48 5.45 13.47
N GLY A 219 11.56 6.28 12.45
CA GLY A 219 10.48 6.49 11.50
C GLY A 219 10.91 7.24 10.25
N ALA A 220 10.03 7.25 9.26
CA ALA A 220 10.19 8.05 8.03
C ALA A 220 8.82 8.43 7.46
N VAL A 221 8.74 9.58 6.82
CA VAL A 221 7.61 10.00 6.01
C VAL A 221 8.09 10.26 4.59
N LEU A 222 7.41 9.61 3.64
CA LEU A 222 7.66 9.75 2.21
C LEU A 222 6.35 10.17 1.56
N GLY A 223 6.42 11.14 0.67
CA GLY A 223 5.23 11.61 0.00
C GLY A 223 5.55 12.54 -1.16
N GLU A 224 4.51 13.01 -1.80
CA GLU A 224 4.60 13.98 -2.88
C GLU A 224 3.61 15.14 -2.66
N ILE A 225 3.99 16.31 -3.14
CA ILE A 225 3.10 17.45 -3.24
C ILE A 225 2.92 17.75 -4.72
N LYS A 226 1.66 17.66 -5.18
CA LYS A 226 1.31 17.88 -6.57
C LYS A 226 -0.04 18.57 -6.67
N ASP A 227 -0.13 19.62 -7.48
CA ASP A 227 -1.37 20.35 -7.77
C ASP A 227 -2.12 20.81 -6.48
N GLY A 228 -1.37 21.28 -5.49
CA GLY A 228 -1.90 21.73 -4.20
C GLY A 228 -2.41 20.60 -3.29
N LEU A 229 -2.12 19.34 -3.62
CA LEU A 229 -2.47 18.15 -2.84
C LEU A 229 -1.21 17.50 -2.29
N SER A 230 -1.12 17.40 -0.96
CA SER A 230 -0.11 16.62 -0.26
C SER A 230 -0.59 15.18 -0.10
N ARG A 231 0.21 14.22 -0.51
CA ARG A 231 -0.02 12.77 -0.32
C ARG A 231 1.11 12.19 0.49
N ALA A 232 0.79 11.65 1.64
CA ALA A 232 1.71 10.80 2.39
C ALA A 232 1.56 9.37 1.86
N ASP A 233 2.49 8.93 1.01
CA ASP A 233 2.47 7.58 0.43
C ASP A 233 2.92 6.54 1.45
N VAL A 234 3.86 6.92 2.32
CA VAL A 234 4.41 6.07 3.36
C VAL A 234 4.60 6.89 4.64
N THR A 235 4.04 6.39 5.72
CA THR A 235 4.42 6.81 7.08
C THR A 235 4.91 5.56 7.81
N LEU A 236 6.22 5.43 7.90
CA LEU A 236 6.90 4.34 8.60
C LEU A 236 7.22 4.78 10.01
N VAL A 237 6.83 3.98 10.99
CA VAL A 237 7.26 4.13 12.39
C VAL A 237 7.55 2.74 12.94
N LYS A 238 8.67 2.55 13.62
CA LYS A 238 8.99 1.28 14.29
C LYS A 238 7.90 0.95 15.33
N PRO A 239 7.55 -0.34 15.54
CA PRO A 239 6.46 -0.74 16.44
C PRO A 239 6.57 -0.13 17.83
N ASP A 240 7.76 -0.09 18.42
CA ASP A 240 8.04 0.45 19.75
C ASP A 240 7.73 1.96 19.88
N TYR A 241 7.56 2.67 18.77
CA TYR A 241 7.28 4.10 18.69
C TYR A 241 5.90 4.45 18.11
N ARG A 242 5.10 3.43 17.72
CA ARG A 242 3.78 3.65 17.09
C ARG A 242 2.68 4.11 18.05
N GLY A 243 2.91 3.98 19.32
CA GLY A 243 1.85 4.13 20.31
C GLY A 243 1.07 2.83 20.50
N GLY A 244 0.81 2.50 21.73
CA GLY A 244 0.04 1.36 22.18
C GLY A 244 -0.65 1.71 23.48
N THR A 245 -1.02 0.73 24.28
CA THR A 245 -1.61 0.94 25.61
C THR A 245 -0.69 1.68 26.58
N THR A 246 0.62 1.71 26.29
CA THR A 246 1.68 2.31 27.15
C THR A 246 2.50 3.40 26.47
N GLN A 247 2.28 3.67 25.17
CA GLN A 247 3.06 4.67 24.43
C GLN A 247 2.14 5.62 23.66
N SER A 248 2.51 6.89 23.59
CA SER A 248 1.67 7.99 23.08
C SER A 248 1.55 8.10 21.56
N GLY A 249 2.33 7.33 20.79
CA GLY A 249 2.39 7.47 19.32
C GLY A 249 3.04 8.79 18.87
N TRP A 250 3.90 9.36 19.71
CA TRP A 250 4.56 10.64 19.47
C TRP A 250 5.31 10.69 18.13
N ALA A 251 5.99 9.62 17.75
CA ALA A 251 6.77 9.59 16.52
C ALA A 251 5.89 9.82 15.28
N GLN A 252 4.68 9.24 15.26
CA GLN A 252 3.73 9.47 14.18
C GLN A 252 3.18 10.90 14.19
N ALA A 253 2.93 11.47 15.37
CA ALA A 253 2.46 12.84 15.50
C ALA A 253 3.52 13.83 15.01
N VAL A 254 4.78 13.65 15.39
CA VAL A 254 5.92 14.49 14.97
C VAL A 254 6.11 14.42 13.45
N LEU A 255 6.15 13.22 12.86
CA LEU A 255 6.30 13.04 11.42
C LEU A 255 5.15 13.68 10.64
N LEU A 256 3.92 13.47 11.09
CA LEU A 256 2.73 13.98 10.39
C LEU A 256 2.63 15.49 10.49
N ALA A 257 2.84 16.08 11.67
CA ALA A 257 2.83 17.52 11.86
C ALA A 257 3.85 18.20 10.95
N HIS A 258 5.12 17.73 10.97
CA HIS A 258 6.17 18.29 10.13
C HIS A 258 5.86 18.18 8.64
N SER A 259 5.37 17.00 8.18
CA SER A 259 5.03 16.81 6.78
C SER A 259 3.91 17.74 6.31
N LEU A 260 2.91 17.98 7.14
CA LEU A 260 1.80 18.89 6.83
C LEU A 260 2.21 20.37 6.88
N GLU A 261 3.01 20.78 7.87
CA GLU A 261 3.57 22.14 7.92
C GLU A 261 4.39 22.44 6.66
N ARG A 262 5.25 21.50 6.28
CA ARG A 262 6.06 21.63 5.07
C ARG A 262 5.18 21.68 3.81
N ALA A 263 4.20 20.82 3.72
CA ALA A 263 3.26 20.80 2.59
C ALA A 263 2.55 22.15 2.43
N GLN A 264 2.10 22.77 3.51
CA GLN A 264 1.48 24.09 3.47
C GLN A 264 2.45 25.17 3.02
N THR A 265 3.70 25.16 3.48
CA THR A 265 4.72 26.14 3.01
C THR A 265 5.00 26.00 1.51
N LEU A 266 4.75 24.82 0.93
CA LEU A 266 4.87 24.54 -0.50
C LEU A 266 3.53 24.74 -1.26
N GLY A 267 2.53 25.34 -0.62
CA GLY A 267 1.27 25.72 -1.24
C GLY A 267 0.23 24.59 -1.31
N ALA A 268 0.41 23.50 -0.56
CA ALA A 268 -0.63 22.50 -0.46
C ALA A 268 -1.83 23.04 0.34
N THR A 269 -3.00 22.98 -0.27
CA THR A 269 -4.28 23.36 0.36
C THR A 269 -5.06 22.14 0.83
N ARG A 270 -4.69 20.94 0.34
CA ARG A 270 -5.34 19.67 0.65
C ARG A 270 -4.31 18.63 1.04
N ALA A 271 -4.71 17.71 1.91
CA ALA A 271 -3.95 16.53 2.29
C ALA A 271 -4.77 15.27 2.05
N GLN A 272 -4.11 14.18 1.67
CA GLN A 272 -4.75 12.89 1.42
C GLN A 272 -3.98 11.77 2.10
N PHE A 273 -4.72 10.87 2.72
CA PHE A 273 -4.18 9.60 3.21
C PHE A 273 -5.21 8.48 3.12
N SER A 274 -4.73 7.24 3.15
CA SER A 274 -5.55 6.05 3.19
C SER A 274 -5.40 5.33 4.53
N CYS A 275 -6.51 4.82 5.06
CA CYS A 275 -6.47 4.02 6.28
C CYS A 275 -7.50 2.90 6.26
N LEU A 276 -7.19 1.84 7.00
CA LEU A 276 -8.10 0.72 7.24
C LEU A 276 -9.22 1.13 8.20
N SER A 277 -10.40 0.55 8.05
CA SER A 277 -11.57 0.86 8.90
C SER A 277 -11.34 0.47 10.38
N ASN A 278 -10.46 -0.49 10.64
CA ASN A 278 -10.07 -0.91 11.99
C ASN A 278 -9.00 -0.02 12.64
N ASN A 279 -8.43 0.95 11.90
CA ASN A 279 -7.47 1.92 12.46
C ASN A 279 -8.21 2.98 13.31
N ARG A 280 -8.53 2.61 14.55
CA ARG A 280 -9.32 3.45 15.48
C ARG A 280 -8.79 4.87 15.67
N PRO A 281 -7.46 5.12 15.84
CA PRO A 281 -6.92 6.48 15.96
C PRO A 281 -7.23 7.33 14.73
N MET A 282 -6.96 6.81 13.53
CA MET A 282 -7.22 7.54 12.28
C MET A 282 -8.71 7.75 12.03
N MET A 283 -9.56 6.76 12.36
CA MET A 283 -11.01 6.90 12.24
C MET A 283 -11.59 7.95 13.21
N ARG A 284 -10.99 8.15 14.39
CA ARG A 284 -11.37 9.27 15.29
C ARG A 284 -11.02 10.62 14.67
N LEU A 285 -9.83 10.73 14.05
CA LEU A 285 -9.40 11.93 13.33
C LEU A 285 -10.34 12.25 12.16
N VAL A 286 -10.62 11.25 11.32
CA VAL A 286 -11.59 11.34 10.20
C VAL A 286 -12.95 11.89 10.68
N LYS A 287 -13.48 11.34 11.78
CA LYS A 287 -14.75 11.78 12.36
C LYS A 287 -14.67 13.22 12.91
N ARG A 288 -13.58 13.56 13.61
CA ARG A 288 -13.38 14.88 14.18
C ARG A 288 -13.32 15.97 13.10
N LEU A 289 -12.67 15.68 11.99
CA LEU A 289 -12.53 16.60 10.85
C LEU A 289 -13.70 16.49 9.86
N ASN A 290 -14.72 15.69 10.17
CA ASN A 290 -15.89 15.46 9.31
C ASN A 290 -15.51 15.11 7.85
N ALA A 291 -14.41 14.37 7.68
CA ALA A 291 -13.91 14.02 6.36
C ALA A 291 -14.75 12.92 5.71
N LYS A 292 -14.98 13.08 4.40
CA LYS A 292 -15.64 12.06 3.58
C LYS A 292 -14.61 11.28 2.77
N PRO A 293 -14.78 9.97 2.60
CA PRO A 293 -13.89 9.21 1.75
C PRO A 293 -14.05 9.62 0.28
N VAL A 294 -12.93 9.76 -0.41
CA VAL A 294 -12.89 9.99 -1.87
C VAL A 294 -12.80 8.69 -2.65
N SER A 295 -12.35 7.61 -1.99
CA SER A 295 -12.47 6.24 -2.50
C SER A 295 -12.59 5.25 -1.35
N VAL A 296 -13.24 4.13 -1.62
CA VAL A 296 -13.37 2.99 -0.70
C VAL A 296 -13.04 1.73 -1.48
N GLU A 297 -12.15 0.94 -0.94
CA GLU A 297 -11.76 -0.36 -1.48
C GLU A 297 -12.07 -1.45 -0.46
N GLU A 298 -12.72 -2.53 -0.90
CA GLU A 298 -12.94 -3.73 -0.08
C GLU A 298 -11.69 -4.61 -0.13
N LEU A 299 -11.22 -5.01 1.04
CA LEU A 299 -10.10 -5.93 1.16
C LEU A 299 -10.62 -7.34 1.37
N HIS A 300 -10.02 -8.27 0.64
CA HIS A 300 -10.31 -9.69 0.72
C HIS A 300 -9.04 -10.46 1.03
N LEU A 301 -9.16 -11.44 1.90
CA LEU A 301 -8.06 -12.30 2.35
C LEU A 301 -8.33 -13.77 1.98
N LEU A 302 -7.38 -14.40 1.33
CA LEU A 302 -7.33 -15.84 1.14
C LEU A 302 -6.25 -16.43 2.05
N ARG A 303 -6.64 -17.34 2.95
CA ARG A 303 -5.70 -18.11 3.76
C ARG A 303 -5.21 -19.32 2.98
N LEU A 304 -3.88 -19.43 2.80
CA LEU A 304 -3.26 -20.51 2.05
C LEU A 304 -3.01 -21.77 2.88
N ARG A 305 -2.92 -21.61 4.21
CA ARG A 305 -2.76 -22.71 5.17
C ARG A 305 -3.75 -22.55 6.31
N PRO A 306 -4.25 -23.67 6.87
CA PRO A 306 -4.96 -23.64 8.13
C PRO A 306 -4.08 -22.96 9.20
N LEU A 307 -4.71 -22.22 10.11
CA LEU A 307 -4.05 -21.82 11.33
C LEU A 307 -3.73 -23.10 12.11
N ASP A 308 -2.45 -23.37 12.36
CA ASP A 308 -2.09 -24.26 13.46
C ASP A 308 -2.56 -23.55 14.75
N THR A 309 -3.72 -23.97 15.24
CA THR A 309 -4.32 -23.47 16.49
C THR A 309 -3.50 -23.87 17.72
N SER A 310 -2.41 -24.62 17.55
CA SER A 310 -1.52 -25.08 18.63
C SER A 310 -0.41 -24.10 19.03
N ALA A 311 -0.19 -23.02 18.28
CA ALA A 311 0.74 -21.96 18.67
C ALA A 311 0.01 -20.87 19.46
N THR A 312 -0.46 -21.20 20.66
CA THR A 312 -0.69 -20.22 21.71
C THR A 312 0.69 -19.68 22.08
N VAL A 313 1.05 -18.53 21.54
CA VAL A 313 2.22 -17.79 22.02
C VAL A 313 1.85 -17.35 23.43
N GLU A 314 2.38 -18.04 24.41
CA GLU A 314 2.45 -17.54 25.79
C GLU A 314 3.27 -16.24 25.73
N ILE A 315 2.55 -15.13 25.78
CA ILE A 315 3.16 -13.83 26.04
C ILE A 315 3.35 -13.75 27.54
N SER A 316 4.53 -14.14 28.00
CA SER A 316 5.04 -13.82 29.36
C SER A 316 5.63 -12.42 29.34
#